data_f14b29af86419dc1e11ad9961c4088dc
#
_entry.id   f14b29af86419dc1e11ad9961c4088dc
#
_cell.length_a   1.000
_cell.length_b   1.000
_cell.length_c   1.000
_cell.angle_alpha   90.00
_cell.angle_beta   90.00
_cell.angle_gamma   90.00
#
_symmetry.space_group_name_H-M   'P 1'
#
loop_
_entity.id
_entity.type
_entity.pdbx_description
1 polymer ?
#
loop_
_entity_poly.entity_id
_entity_poly.type
_entity_poly.pdbx_seq_one_letter_code
_entity_poly.pdbx_strand_id
1 'polypeptide(L)'
;YEWGYCSGMLHDIGKYSLRFQRRLQKGDVQVDHSTAGAQLCAAKGGYYSFLNYCIAGHHAGLPDCGSNTDNGGESTLSGRLKKKIEDYQAYQSEIEVPLLHSAPIDPKAVPNPYFSLSFFMRMIYSCLVDADFLDTEAFMKQGKTERDPGTRIEELYRKLDKYLENKRWLENKKPDTINGRRSEILRHCMDMGTQEKGMFRLTVPTGGGKTIASLAFALRHAAAHQMKRIIYVIPYTNIIEQNAQVFREILGEENVLEHHSGIDYESTDELKL
;
A
#
# COMPACT_ATOMS: atom_id res chain seq x y z
N TYR A 1 14.83 3.31 -9.90
CA TYR A 1 15.52 4.18 -8.95
C TYR A 1 15.26 5.67 -9.27
N GLU A 2 15.59 6.15 -10.49
CA GLU A 2 15.51 7.59 -10.86
C GLU A 2 14.15 8.24 -10.58
N TRP A 3 13.04 7.54 -10.81
CA TRP A 3 11.68 8.02 -10.59
C TRP A 3 11.36 8.26 -9.11
N GLY A 4 11.71 7.31 -8.25
CA GLY A 4 11.53 7.47 -6.80
C GLY A 4 12.43 8.56 -6.25
N TYR A 5 13.69 8.61 -6.70
CA TYR A 5 14.63 9.65 -6.30
C TYR A 5 14.14 11.05 -6.71
N CYS A 6 13.74 11.22 -7.98
CA CYS A 6 13.20 12.50 -8.47
C CYS A 6 11.92 12.92 -7.72
N SER A 7 11.02 11.97 -7.47
CA SER A 7 9.81 12.23 -6.67
C SER A 7 10.14 12.69 -5.25
N GLY A 8 11.07 12.00 -4.57
CA GLY A 8 11.51 12.36 -3.23
C GLY A 8 12.18 13.73 -3.16
N MET A 9 13.05 14.07 -4.13
CA MET A 9 13.71 15.37 -4.16
C MET A 9 12.74 16.54 -4.41
N LEU A 10 11.63 16.32 -5.11
CA LEU A 10 10.75 17.40 -5.56
C LEU A 10 9.46 17.55 -4.76
N HIS A 11 9.05 16.55 -3.95
CA HIS A 11 7.73 16.59 -3.31
C HIS A 11 7.58 17.77 -2.35
N ASP A 12 8.63 18.15 -1.69
CA ASP A 12 8.66 19.12 -0.61
C ASP A 12 9.32 20.47 -0.93
N ILE A 13 9.64 20.75 -2.20
CA ILE A 13 10.30 22.02 -2.56
C ILE A 13 9.47 23.26 -2.21
N GLY A 14 8.17 23.14 -2.03
CA GLY A 14 7.30 24.22 -1.54
C GLY A 14 7.59 24.64 -0.09
N LYS A 15 8.29 23.79 0.68
CA LYS A 15 8.77 24.13 2.03
C LYS A 15 9.80 25.27 2.02
N TYR A 16 10.45 25.54 0.90
CA TYR A 16 11.37 26.66 0.73
C TYR A 16 10.67 28.03 0.62
N SER A 17 9.33 28.09 0.54
CA SER A 17 8.62 29.37 0.56
C SER A 17 8.77 30.07 1.91
N LEU A 18 8.90 31.41 1.88
CA LEU A 18 9.03 32.21 3.10
C LEU A 18 7.88 32.01 4.08
N ARG A 19 6.68 31.78 3.59
CA ARG A 19 5.51 31.57 4.43
C ARG A 19 5.61 30.22 5.17
N PHE A 20 6.08 29.17 4.49
CA PHE A 20 6.30 27.88 5.13
C PHE A 20 7.41 27.97 6.18
N GLN A 21 8.52 28.66 5.87
CA GLN A 21 9.62 28.87 6.82
C GLN A 21 9.16 29.64 8.07
N ARG A 22 8.32 30.65 7.92
CA ARG A 22 7.71 31.36 9.06
C ARG A 22 6.80 30.46 9.89
N ARG A 23 6.03 29.55 9.23
CA ARG A 23 5.21 28.56 9.94
C ARG A 23 6.03 27.67 10.84
N LEU A 24 7.17 27.17 10.38
CA LEU A 24 8.06 26.34 11.19
C LEU A 24 8.55 27.06 12.46
N GLN A 25 8.76 28.39 12.37
CA GLN A 25 9.24 29.18 13.49
C GLN A 25 8.14 29.63 14.47
N LYS A 26 6.93 29.90 13.98
CA LYS A 26 5.86 30.57 14.73
C LYS A 26 4.60 29.73 14.96
N GLY A 27 4.50 28.53 14.39
CA GLY A 27 3.31 27.68 14.50
C GLY A 27 2.08 28.20 13.73
N ASP A 28 2.28 28.92 12.66
CA ASP A 28 1.26 29.62 11.89
C ASP A 28 0.39 28.68 11.00
N VAL A 29 -0.59 29.25 10.30
CA VAL A 29 -1.59 28.58 9.45
C VAL A 29 -0.98 27.55 8.49
N GLN A 30 -1.73 26.49 8.23
CA GLN A 30 -1.35 25.44 7.24
C GLN A 30 -1.01 26.02 5.87
N VAL A 31 0.15 25.68 5.32
CA VAL A 31 0.66 26.17 4.03
C VAL A 31 0.75 24.99 3.07
N ASP A 32 0.16 25.16 1.89
CA ASP A 32 0.28 24.21 0.80
C ASP A 32 1.71 24.24 0.24
N HIS A 33 2.43 23.15 0.37
CA HIS A 33 3.79 22.99 -0.13
C HIS A 33 3.89 21.92 -1.24
N SER A 34 2.92 21.03 -1.35
CA SER A 34 2.91 19.96 -2.35
C SER A 34 2.63 20.46 -3.77
N THR A 35 1.89 21.55 -3.91
CA THR A 35 1.57 22.14 -5.22
C THR A 35 2.80 22.67 -5.95
N ALA A 36 3.82 23.14 -5.23
CA ALA A 36 5.04 23.69 -5.84
C ALA A 36 5.80 22.65 -6.69
N GLY A 37 6.06 21.49 -6.12
CA GLY A 37 6.71 20.40 -6.84
C GLY A 37 5.88 19.87 -8.03
N ALA A 38 4.56 19.80 -7.87
CA ALA A 38 3.67 19.40 -8.96
C ALA A 38 3.70 20.42 -10.12
N GLN A 39 3.68 21.72 -9.84
CA GLN A 39 3.79 22.77 -10.85
C GLN A 39 5.14 22.78 -11.55
N LEU A 40 6.23 22.56 -10.80
CA LEU A 40 7.57 22.44 -11.38
C LEU A 40 7.64 21.24 -12.35
N CYS A 41 7.13 20.09 -11.95
CA CYS A 41 7.07 18.91 -12.81
C CYS A 41 6.23 19.15 -14.07
N ALA A 42 5.08 19.82 -13.94
CA ALA A 42 4.24 20.19 -15.07
C ALA A 42 4.95 21.18 -16.04
N ALA A 43 5.65 22.17 -15.50
CA ALA A 43 6.41 23.14 -16.29
C ALA A 43 7.59 22.51 -17.05
N LYS A 44 8.26 21.52 -16.45
CA LYS A 44 9.32 20.75 -17.12
C LYS A 44 8.77 19.87 -18.25
N GLY A 45 7.53 19.39 -18.11
CA GLY A 45 6.89 18.56 -19.14
C GLY A 45 7.53 17.18 -19.30
N GLY A 46 7.24 16.51 -20.41
CA GLY A 46 7.80 15.18 -20.70
C GLY A 46 7.53 14.18 -19.59
N TYR A 47 8.55 13.43 -19.18
CA TYR A 47 8.43 12.42 -18.13
C TYR A 47 8.06 12.98 -16.74
N TYR A 48 8.44 14.22 -16.46
CA TYR A 48 8.11 14.85 -15.16
C TYR A 48 6.60 15.01 -14.96
N SER A 49 5.82 15.14 -16.06
CA SER A 49 4.37 15.27 -15.96
C SER A 49 3.69 14.07 -15.28
N PHE A 50 4.34 12.91 -15.25
CA PHE A 50 3.82 11.76 -14.51
C PHE A 50 4.01 11.89 -12.99
N LEU A 51 5.01 12.63 -12.53
CA LEU A 51 5.27 12.83 -11.10
C LEU A 51 4.33 13.86 -10.46
N ASN A 52 3.73 14.75 -11.24
CA ASN A 52 2.88 15.80 -10.68
C ASN A 52 1.68 15.25 -9.88
N TYR A 53 1.10 14.11 -10.27
CA TYR A 53 0.06 13.43 -9.49
C TYR A 53 0.56 12.96 -8.14
N CYS A 54 1.70 12.28 -8.13
CA CYS A 54 2.30 11.73 -6.91
C CYS A 54 2.63 12.83 -5.92
N ILE A 55 3.27 13.89 -6.44
CA ILE A 55 3.71 15.03 -5.63
C ILE A 55 2.51 15.85 -5.15
N ALA A 56 1.53 16.15 -6.02
CA ALA A 56 0.34 16.85 -5.59
C ALA A 56 -0.45 16.11 -4.49
N GLY A 57 -0.43 14.78 -4.55
CA GLY A 57 -1.28 13.92 -3.73
C GLY A 57 -0.66 13.44 -2.42
N HIS A 58 0.64 13.62 -2.16
CA HIS A 58 1.34 12.87 -1.10
C HIS A 58 0.77 13.07 0.32
N HIS A 59 0.07 14.17 0.58
CA HIS A 59 -0.64 14.38 1.86
C HIS A 59 -2.15 14.16 1.80
N ALA A 60 -2.77 14.18 0.61
CA ALA A 60 -4.23 14.22 0.48
C ALA A 60 -4.82 13.07 -0.35
N GLY A 61 -3.98 12.17 -0.83
CA GLY A 61 -4.37 11.15 -1.81
C GLY A 61 -4.20 11.63 -3.25
N LEU A 62 -4.12 10.67 -4.18
CA LEU A 62 -4.02 10.99 -5.62
C LEU A 62 -5.26 11.76 -6.07
N PRO A 63 -5.11 13.00 -6.59
CA PRO A 63 -6.24 13.79 -7.01
C PRO A 63 -6.85 13.24 -8.31
N ASP A 64 -8.10 13.59 -8.58
CA ASP A 64 -8.69 13.44 -9.90
C ASP A 64 -7.98 14.39 -10.90
N CYS A 65 -7.95 14.00 -12.18
CA CYS A 65 -7.34 14.82 -13.23
C CYS A 65 -7.96 16.23 -13.30
N GLY A 66 -9.28 16.28 -13.17
CA GLY A 66 -10.04 17.50 -13.44
C GLY A 66 -10.15 17.82 -14.92
N SER A 67 -10.50 19.03 -15.22
CA SER A 67 -10.71 19.55 -16.57
C SER A 67 -9.93 20.84 -16.82
N ASN A 68 -9.84 21.22 -18.09
CA ASN A 68 -9.21 22.49 -18.47
C ASN A 68 -9.99 23.75 -18.00
N THR A 69 -11.23 23.56 -17.57
CA THR A 69 -12.08 24.65 -17.03
C THR A 69 -11.92 24.85 -15.54
N ASP A 70 -11.29 23.90 -14.83
CA ASP A 70 -11.04 23.99 -13.40
C ASP A 70 -10.22 25.23 -13.08
N ASN A 71 -10.55 25.88 -11.97
CA ASN A 71 -9.82 27.03 -11.45
C ASN A 71 -8.87 26.63 -10.31
N GLY A 72 -8.00 27.54 -9.89
CA GLY A 72 -6.99 27.27 -8.86
C GLY A 72 -7.52 27.01 -7.44
N GLY A 73 -8.83 27.08 -7.23
CA GLY A 73 -9.50 26.75 -5.96
C GLY A 73 -9.96 25.30 -5.87
N GLU A 74 -9.91 24.55 -6.97
CA GLU A 74 -10.39 23.18 -7.03
C GLU A 74 -9.31 22.18 -6.60
N SER A 75 -9.73 21.06 -5.99
CA SER A 75 -8.82 20.03 -5.45
C SER A 75 -8.27 19.07 -6.53
N THR A 76 -8.71 19.20 -7.78
CA THR A 76 -8.22 18.41 -8.90
C THR A 76 -6.77 18.75 -9.25
N LEU A 77 -6.09 17.88 -9.98
CA LEU A 77 -4.74 18.19 -10.46
C LEU A 77 -4.74 19.45 -11.35
N SER A 78 -5.68 19.55 -12.29
CA SER A 78 -5.82 20.73 -13.15
C SER A 78 -5.98 22.03 -12.36
N GLY A 79 -6.80 22.03 -11.30
CA GLY A 79 -6.97 23.15 -10.40
C GLY A 79 -5.68 23.48 -9.64
N ARG A 80 -5.04 22.49 -9.06
CA ARG A 80 -3.76 22.67 -8.36
C ARG A 80 -2.65 23.23 -9.23
N LEU A 81 -2.54 22.79 -10.49
CA LEU A 81 -1.54 23.31 -11.41
C LEU A 81 -1.76 24.80 -11.79
N LYS A 82 -2.98 25.32 -11.64
CA LYS A 82 -3.32 26.74 -11.85
C LYS A 82 -3.31 27.60 -10.58
N LYS A 83 -3.13 26.96 -9.43
CA LYS A 83 -3.14 27.63 -8.13
C LYS A 83 -1.99 28.63 -8.03
N LYS A 84 -2.26 29.86 -7.55
CA LYS A 84 -1.20 30.80 -7.18
C LYS A 84 -0.55 30.34 -5.89
N ILE A 85 0.72 30.10 -5.93
CA ILE A 85 1.55 29.70 -4.78
C ILE A 85 2.62 30.76 -4.53
N GLU A 86 3.19 30.76 -3.34
CA GLU A 86 4.30 31.63 -2.99
C GLU A 86 5.59 31.24 -3.69
N ASP A 87 6.52 32.17 -3.80
CA ASP A 87 7.84 31.91 -4.35
C ASP A 87 8.58 30.87 -3.49
N TYR A 88 9.10 29.85 -4.14
CA TYR A 88 9.83 28.73 -3.55
C TYR A 88 11.20 28.53 -4.22
N GLN A 89 11.65 29.44 -5.07
CA GLN A 89 12.86 29.28 -5.89
C GLN A 89 14.15 29.10 -5.07
N ALA A 90 14.12 29.43 -3.78
CA ALA A 90 15.25 29.21 -2.87
C ALA A 90 15.71 27.74 -2.82
N TYR A 91 14.86 26.75 -3.19
CA TYR A 91 15.26 25.34 -3.28
C TYR A 91 16.46 25.12 -4.23
N GLN A 92 16.64 25.97 -5.25
CA GLN A 92 17.69 25.82 -6.27
C GLN A 92 19.12 25.98 -5.69
N SER A 93 19.24 26.53 -4.49
CA SER A 93 20.55 26.63 -3.81
C SER A 93 20.99 25.30 -3.19
N GLU A 94 20.06 24.34 -3.00
CA GLU A 94 20.32 23.07 -2.31
C GLU A 94 19.94 21.85 -3.15
N ILE A 95 18.97 22.01 -4.04
CA ILE A 95 18.41 20.89 -4.81
C ILE A 95 18.60 21.11 -6.30
N GLU A 96 19.40 20.26 -6.91
CA GLU A 96 19.44 20.12 -8.37
C GLU A 96 18.36 19.12 -8.79
N VAL A 97 17.52 19.53 -9.78
CA VAL A 97 16.42 18.68 -10.24
C VAL A 97 16.96 17.45 -10.98
N PRO A 98 16.75 16.24 -10.46
CA PRO A 98 17.27 15.02 -11.07
C PRO A 98 16.75 14.82 -12.49
N LEU A 99 17.58 14.33 -13.39
CA LEU A 99 17.18 14.01 -14.76
C LEU A 99 16.46 12.66 -14.81
N LEU A 100 15.35 12.62 -15.58
CA LEU A 100 14.66 11.40 -15.95
C LEU A 100 15.07 11.01 -17.38
N HIS A 101 15.84 9.94 -17.50
CA HIS A 101 16.45 9.52 -18.76
C HIS A 101 15.57 8.56 -19.57
N SER A 102 14.71 7.79 -18.93
CA SER A 102 13.96 6.73 -19.57
C SER A 102 12.46 6.80 -19.24
N ALA A 103 11.65 6.30 -20.18
CA ALA A 103 10.25 6.03 -19.90
C ALA A 103 10.13 5.01 -18.76
N PRO A 104 9.12 5.13 -17.88
CA PRO A 104 8.95 4.19 -16.76
C PRO A 104 8.59 2.78 -17.24
N ILE A 105 8.00 2.68 -18.43
CA ILE A 105 7.49 1.46 -19.03
C ILE A 105 7.72 1.56 -20.55
N ASP A 106 8.19 0.48 -21.16
CA ASP A 106 8.15 0.35 -22.61
C ASP A 106 6.72 -0.03 -23.04
N PRO A 107 5.99 0.87 -23.75
CA PRO A 107 4.62 0.58 -24.17
C PRO A 107 4.48 -0.64 -25.08
N LYS A 108 5.56 -1.02 -25.76
CA LYS A 108 5.57 -2.19 -26.66
C LYS A 108 5.80 -3.51 -25.93
N ALA A 109 6.37 -3.44 -24.72
CA ALA A 109 6.68 -4.62 -23.91
C ALA A 109 5.53 -5.07 -23.00
N VAL A 110 4.43 -4.30 -22.91
CA VAL A 110 3.31 -4.59 -22.01
C VAL A 110 1.97 -4.68 -22.73
N PRO A 111 1.09 -5.60 -22.37
CA PRO A 111 -0.20 -5.80 -23.05
C PRO A 111 -1.15 -4.59 -22.94
N ASN A 112 -1.09 -3.85 -21.85
CA ASN A 112 -1.93 -2.67 -21.61
C ASN A 112 -1.09 -1.52 -21.07
N PRO A 113 -0.50 -0.67 -21.93
CA PRO A 113 0.40 0.39 -21.53
C PRO A 113 -0.23 1.41 -20.57
N TYR A 114 -1.49 1.77 -20.79
CA TYR A 114 -2.19 2.74 -19.94
C TYR A 114 -2.42 2.21 -18.53
N PHE A 115 -2.85 0.95 -18.41
CA PHE A 115 -3.00 0.31 -17.11
C PHE A 115 -1.63 0.18 -16.41
N SER A 116 -0.63 -0.29 -17.12
CA SER A 116 0.72 -0.47 -16.59
C SER A 116 1.32 0.85 -16.11
N LEU A 117 1.13 1.94 -16.86
CA LEU A 117 1.57 3.28 -16.46
C LEU A 117 0.80 3.77 -15.22
N SER A 118 -0.51 3.62 -15.21
CA SER A 118 -1.35 3.99 -14.05
C SER A 118 -0.95 3.20 -12.79
N PHE A 119 -0.66 1.93 -12.94
CA PHE A 119 -0.18 1.09 -11.84
C PHE A 119 1.21 1.53 -11.36
N PHE A 120 2.14 1.79 -12.28
CA PHE A 120 3.46 2.31 -11.96
C PHE A 120 3.38 3.63 -11.17
N MET A 121 2.52 4.55 -11.59
CA MET A 121 2.32 5.82 -10.87
C MET A 121 1.81 5.61 -9.45
N ARG A 122 0.88 4.68 -9.25
CA ARG A 122 0.42 4.32 -7.91
C ARG A 122 1.52 3.71 -7.04
N MET A 123 2.41 2.92 -7.64
CA MET A 123 3.58 2.38 -6.92
C MET A 123 4.56 3.48 -6.53
N ILE A 124 4.88 4.43 -7.43
CA ILE A 124 5.74 5.59 -7.09
C ILE A 124 5.10 6.42 -5.98
N TYR A 125 3.80 6.69 -6.08
CA TYR A 125 3.05 7.40 -5.04
C TYR A 125 3.14 6.69 -3.69
N SER A 126 2.88 5.39 -3.66
CA SER A 126 2.98 4.59 -2.44
C SER A 126 4.38 4.61 -1.83
N CYS A 127 5.41 4.48 -2.66
CA CYS A 127 6.80 4.58 -2.20
C CYS A 127 7.15 5.98 -1.66
N LEU A 128 6.64 7.03 -2.29
CA LEU A 128 6.87 8.41 -1.84
C LEU A 128 6.23 8.64 -0.46
N VAL A 129 4.96 8.28 -0.30
CA VAL A 129 4.23 8.47 0.97
C VAL A 129 4.86 7.62 2.09
N ASP A 130 5.22 6.37 1.80
CA ASP A 130 5.88 5.50 2.77
C ASP A 130 7.26 6.07 3.18
N ALA A 131 8.05 6.55 2.24
CA ALA A 131 9.35 7.14 2.53
C ALA A 131 9.26 8.43 3.35
N ASP A 132 8.33 9.33 3.02
CA ASP A 132 8.08 10.58 3.74
C ASP A 132 7.63 10.30 5.19
N PHE A 133 6.72 9.32 5.36
CA PHE A 133 6.29 8.88 6.69
C PHE A 133 7.44 8.28 7.50
N LEU A 134 8.24 7.41 6.88
CA LEU A 134 9.39 6.76 7.53
C LEU A 134 10.47 7.76 7.95
N ASP A 135 10.75 8.76 7.12
CA ASP A 135 11.72 9.81 7.43
C ASP A 135 11.24 10.67 8.60
N THR A 136 9.97 11.05 8.57
CA THR A 136 9.32 11.79 9.68
C THR A 136 9.36 10.99 10.98
N GLU A 137 9.02 9.70 10.94
CA GLU A 137 9.08 8.81 12.10
C GLU A 137 10.52 8.71 12.65
N ALA A 138 11.50 8.49 11.76
CA ALA A 138 12.90 8.41 12.15
C ALA A 138 13.40 9.70 12.81
N PHE A 139 12.98 10.85 12.28
CA PHE A 139 13.30 12.15 12.86
C PHE A 139 12.67 12.29 14.26
N MET A 140 11.39 12.01 14.42
CA MET A 140 10.67 12.12 15.70
C MET A 140 11.22 11.16 16.77
N LYS A 141 11.60 9.96 16.39
CA LYS A 141 12.16 8.93 17.28
C LYS A 141 13.70 9.02 17.42
N GLN A 142 14.33 10.08 16.89
CA GLN A 142 15.79 10.29 16.95
C GLN A 142 16.59 9.07 16.42
N GLY A 143 16.10 8.47 15.34
CA GLY A 143 16.73 7.32 14.68
C GLY A 143 16.50 5.97 15.38
N LYS A 144 15.76 5.91 16.48
CA LYS A 144 15.43 4.69 17.21
C LYS A 144 14.15 4.03 16.67
N THR A 145 14.16 3.67 15.41
CA THR A 145 13.06 2.89 14.80
C THR A 145 13.44 1.41 14.76
N GLU A 146 13.31 0.71 15.88
CA GLU A 146 13.32 -0.77 15.85
C GLU A 146 11.96 -1.24 15.38
N ARG A 147 11.91 -1.77 14.17
CA ARG A 147 10.73 -2.46 13.66
C ARG A 147 10.86 -3.94 13.97
N ASP A 148 9.86 -4.47 14.66
CA ASP A 148 9.73 -5.92 14.80
C ASP A 148 9.59 -6.53 13.39
N PRO A 149 10.48 -7.46 12.98
CA PRO A 149 10.37 -8.13 11.69
C PRO A 149 9.10 -8.97 11.54
N GLY A 150 8.32 -9.09 12.61
CA GLY A 150 7.12 -9.89 12.68
C GLY A 150 7.40 -11.40 12.71
N THR A 151 6.36 -12.17 12.90
CA THR A 151 6.45 -13.65 12.91
C THR A 151 6.68 -14.17 11.48
N ARG A 152 7.61 -15.10 11.32
CA ARG A 152 7.90 -15.71 10.02
C ARG A 152 6.73 -16.54 9.50
N ILE A 153 6.53 -16.52 8.18
CA ILE A 153 5.43 -17.26 7.52
C ILE A 153 5.44 -18.76 7.86
N GLU A 154 6.61 -19.38 7.96
CA GLU A 154 6.73 -20.79 8.32
C GLU A 154 6.24 -21.08 9.75
N GLU A 155 6.37 -20.11 10.64
CA GLU A 155 5.85 -20.22 11.99
C GLU A 155 4.33 -20.03 12.04
N LEU A 156 3.81 -19.06 11.27
CA LEU A 156 2.37 -18.87 11.10
C LEU A 156 1.72 -20.12 10.48
N TYR A 157 2.38 -20.75 9.52
CA TYR A 157 1.91 -22.01 8.94
C TYR A 157 1.87 -23.13 10.00
N ARG A 158 2.88 -23.24 10.86
CA ARG A 158 2.87 -24.21 11.98
C ARG A 158 1.76 -23.92 13.00
N LYS A 159 1.44 -22.65 13.29
CA LYS A 159 0.28 -22.28 14.13
C LYS A 159 -1.03 -22.80 13.53
N LEU A 160 -1.20 -22.63 12.20
CA LEU A 160 -2.36 -23.17 11.49
C LEU A 160 -2.42 -24.70 11.55
N ASP A 161 -1.33 -25.42 11.26
CA ASP A 161 -1.29 -26.89 11.31
C ASP A 161 -1.73 -27.39 12.68
N LYS A 162 -1.19 -26.82 13.74
CA LYS A 162 -1.58 -27.17 15.13
C LYS A 162 -3.07 -26.88 15.40
N TYR A 163 -3.60 -25.78 14.87
CA TYR A 163 -5.03 -25.50 14.99
C TYR A 163 -5.89 -26.55 14.28
N LEU A 164 -5.50 -26.93 13.04
CA LEU A 164 -6.22 -27.94 12.25
C LEU A 164 -6.19 -29.32 12.91
N GLU A 165 -5.05 -29.70 13.50
CA GLU A 165 -4.89 -30.94 14.29
C GLU A 165 -5.81 -30.92 15.52
N ASN A 166 -5.77 -29.87 16.34
CA ASN A 166 -6.60 -29.74 17.54
C ASN A 166 -8.11 -29.80 17.24
N LYS A 167 -8.52 -29.23 16.12
CA LYS A 167 -9.91 -29.25 15.65
C LYS A 167 -10.28 -30.52 14.87
N ARG A 168 -9.31 -31.40 14.64
CA ARG A 168 -9.49 -32.65 13.88
C ARG A 168 -10.08 -32.42 12.48
N TRP A 169 -9.71 -31.32 11.84
CA TRP A 169 -10.28 -30.93 10.55
C TRP A 169 -9.76 -31.77 9.39
N LEU A 170 -8.58 -32.37 9.53
CA LEU A 170 -7.96 -33.24 8.53
C LEU A 170 -8.21 -34.73 8.76
N GLU A 171 -8.94 -35.10 9.83
CA GLU A 171 -9.29 -36.51 10.05
C GLU A 171 -10.22 -37.02 8.96
N ASN A 172 -10.13 -38.35 8.69
CA ASN A 172 -10.99 -39.04 7.75
C ASN A 172 -12.46 -38.99 8.20
N LYS A 173 -13.21 -38.03 7.68
CA LYS A 173 -14.64 -37.90 7.88
C LYS A 173 -15.37 -38.54 6.70
N LYS A 174 -16.58 -39.07 6.92
CA LYS A 174 -17.36 -39.66 5.86
C LYS A 174 -17.52 -38.69 4.68
N PRO A 175 -17.14 -39.06 3.45
CA PRO A 175 -17.06 -38.13 2.30
C PRO A 175 -18.40 -37.42 2.00
N ASP A 176 -19.51 -38.08 2.26
CA ASP A 176 -20.86 -37.56 1.99
C ASP A 176 -21.38 -36.56 3.02
N THR A 177 -20.60 -36.29 4.06
CA THR A 177 -20.93 -35.28 5.08
C THR A 177 -20.37 -33.91 4.71
N ILE A 178 -21.02 -32.82 5.17
CA ILE A 178 -20.49 -31.45 5.01
C ILE A 178 -19.06 -31.36 5.53
N ASN A 179 -18.78 -31.96 6.67
CA ASN A 179 -17.45 -31.93 7.26
C ASN A 179 -16.42 -32.75 6.48
N GLY A 180 -16.85 -33.85 5.85
CA GLY A 180 -16.00 -34.63 4.94
C GLY A 180 -15.59 -33.80 3.72
N ARG A 181 -16.57 -33.15 3.08
CA ARG A 181 -16.33 -32.28 1.93
C ARG A 181 -15.44 -31.08 2.29
N ARG A 182 -15.64 -30.47 3.46
CA ARG A 182 -14.76 -29.37 3.95
C ARG A 182 -13.32 -29.86 4.16
N SER A 183 -13.13 -31.04 4.71
CA SER A 183 -11.80 -31.64 4.89
C SER A 183 -11.12 -31.95 3.56
N GLU A 184 -11.88 -32.41 2.56
CA GLU A 184 -11.37 -32.65 1.21
C GLU A 184 -10.94 -31.35 0.52
N ILE A 185 -11.78 -30.31 0.57
CA ILE A 185 -11.47 -28.97 0.04
C ILE A 185 -10.21 -28.40 0.70
N LEU A 186 -10.10 -28.50 2.03
CA LEU A 186 -8.96 -28.04 2.78
C LEU A 186 -7.67 -28.75 2.35
N ARG A 187 -7.67 -30.10 2.27
CA ARG A 187 -6.49 -30.86 1.80
C ARG A 187 -6.10 -30.45 0.39
N HIS A 188 -7.07 -30.35 -0.53
CA HIS A 188 -6.81 -29.92 -1.89
C HIS A 188 -6.17 -28.51 -1.95
N CYS A 189 -6.69 -27.56 -1.18
CA CYS A 189 -6.11 -26.22 -1.08
C CYS A 189 -4.69 -26.25 -0.54
N MET A 190 -4.42 -27.07 0.48
CA MET A 190 -3.07 -27.24 1.01
C MET A 190 -2.13 -27.84 -0.04
N ASP A 191 -2.55 -28.85 -0.79
CA ASP A 191 -1.74 -29.48 -1.84
C ASP A 191 -1.43 -28.50 -2.97
N MET A 192 -2.39 -27.69 -3.38
CA MET A 192 -2.20 -26.63 -4.37
C MET A 192 -1.24 -25.53 -3.88
N GLY A 193 -1.07 -25.35 -2.59
CA GLY A 193 -0.15 -24.36 -2.01
C GLY A 193 1.33 -24.57 -2.40
N THR A 194 1.73 -25.76 -2.84
CA THR A 194 3.10 -26.03 -3.29
C THR A 194 3.33 -25.86 -4.81
N GLN A 195 2.29 -25.53 -5.55
CA GLN A 195 2.39 -25.26 -6.98
C GLN A 195 3.17 -23.99 -7.28
N GLU A 196 3.66 -23.83 -8.50
CA GLU A 196 4.35 -22.62 -8.95
C GLU A 196 3.50 -21.37 -8.78
N LYS A 197 4.17 -20.21 -8.63
CA LYS A 197 3.50 -18.92 -8.52
C LYS A 197 2.61 -18.64 -9.71
N GLY A 198 1.39 -18.24 -9.47
CA GLY A 198 0.43 -17.99 -10.54
C GLY A 198 -0.92 -17.50 -10.01
N MET A 199 -1.91 -17.57 -10.89
CA MET A 199 -3.28 -17.24 -10.56
C MET A 199 -4.04 -18.52 -10.22
N PHE A 200 -4.61 -18.60 -9.02
CA PHE A 200 -5.41 -19.72 -8.55
C PHE A 200 -6.86 -19.30 -8.37
N ARG A 201 -7.78 -20.20 -8.61
CA ARG A 201 -9.21 -19.97 -8.43
C ARG A 201 -9.81 -21.01 -7.52
N LEU A 202 -10.47 -20.56 -6.44
CA LEU A 202 -11.20 -21.41 -5.50
C LEU A 202 -12.70 -21.23 -5.69
N THR A 203 -13.36 -22.22 -6.29
CA THR A 203 -14.82 -22.22 -6.50
C THR A 203 -15.47 -23.21 -5.54
N VAL A 204 -16.04 -22.70 -4.46
CA VAL A 204 -16.66 -23.48 -3.39
C VAL A 204 -17.95 -22.79 -2.96
N PRO A 205 -19.06 -23.51 -2.75
CA PRO A 205 -20.32 -22.92 -2.30
C PRO A 205 -20.19 -22.28 -0.91
N THR A 206 -21.16 -21.42 -0.56
CA THR A 206 -21.26 -20.83 0.77
C THR A 206 -21.35 -21.92 1.82
N GLY A 207 -20.66 -21.77 2.94
CA GLY A 207 -20.58 -22.81 3.99
C GLY A 207 -19.56 -23.92 3.74
N GLY A 208 -18.87 -23.94 2.59
CA GLY A 208 -17.88 -24.94 2.22
C GLY A 208 -16.48 -24.77 2.86
N GLY A 209 -16.31 -23.85 3.82
CA GLY A 209 -15.04 -23.69 4.55
C GLY A 209 -13.99 -22.83 3.84
N LYS A 210 -14.41 -21.92 2.95
CA LYS A 210 -13.51 -21.05 2.15
C LYS A 210 -12.47 -20.30 2.99
N THR A 211 -12.85 -19.72 4.11
CA THR A 211 -11.98 -18.90 4.96
C THR A 211 -10.75 -19.67 5.41
N ILE A 212 -10.93 -20.87 5.96
CA ILE A 212 -9.82 -21.70 6.44
C ILE A 212 -9.05 -22.33 5.26
N ALA A 213 -9.74 -22.80 4.24
CA ALA A 213 -9.11 -23.40 3.08
C ALA A 213 -8.23 -22.40 2.30
N SER A 214 -8.68 -21.14 2.15
CA SER A 214 -7.89 -20.09 1.51
C SER A 214 -6.72 -19.66 2.38
N LEU A 215 -6.87 -19.57 3.71
CA LEU A 215 -5.77 -19.28 4.62
C LEU A 215 -4.70 -20.39 4.56
N ALA A 216 -5.12 -21.65 4.55
CA ALA A 216 -4.21 -22.79 4.47
C ALA A 216 -3.42 -22.81 3.16
N PHE A 217 -4.11 -22.56 2.03
CA PHE A 217 -3.43 -22.35 0.75
C PHE A 217 -2.41 -21.21 0.81
N ALA A 218 -2.85 -20.03 1.28
CA ALA A 218 -2.03 -18.83 1.27
C ALA A 218 -0.76 -18.97 2.13
N LEU A 219 -0.89 -19.52 3.34
CA LEU A 219 0.25 -19.74 4.23
C LEU A 219 1.21 -20.80 3.67
N ARG A 220 0.69 -21.90 3.15
CA ARG A 220 1.53 -22.95 2.55
C ARG A 220 2.25 -22.45 1.29
N HIS A 221 1.54 -21.69 0.45
CA HIS A 221 2.11 -21.09 -0.75
C HIS A 221 3.18 -20.05 -0.41
N ALA A 222 2.90 -19.18 0.56
CA ALA A 222 3.85 -18.19 1.02
C ALA A 222 5.11 -18.83 1.63
N ALA A 223 4.96 -19.89 2.44
CA ALA A 223 6.08 -20.64 2.99
C ALA A 223 6.91 -21.33 1.90
N ALA A 224 6.26 -22.01 0.95
CA ALA A 224 6.94 -22.72 -0.15
C ALA A 224 7.73 -21.76 -1.07
N HIS A 225 7.29 -20.52 -1.21
CA HIS A 225 7.87 -19.53 -2.11
C HIS A 225 8.61 -18.39 -1.39
N GLN A 226 8.88 -18.52 -0.10
CA GLN A 226 9.60 -17.52 0.72
C GLN A 226 8.98 -16.12 0.67
N MET A 227 7.65 -16.06 0.58
CA MET A 227 6.92 -14.79 0.63
C MET A 227 6.88 -14.29 2.07
N LYS A 228 6.88 -12.96 2.23
CA LYS A 228 6.93 -12.33 3.55
C LYS A 228 5.57 -11.90 4.09
N ARG A 229 4.58 -11.75 3.23
CA ARG A 229 3.26 -11.19 3.57
C ARG A 229 2.15 -11.89 2.78
N ILE A 230 0.97 -11.93 3.39
CA ILE A 230 -0.28 -12.35 2.75
C ILE A 230 -1.25 -11.18 2.86
N ILE A 231 -1.87 -10.79 1.74
CA ILE A 231 -2.84 -9.70 1.69
C ILE A 231 -4.19 -10.27 1.26
N TYR A 232 -5.19 -10.12 2.14
CA TYR A 232 -6.58 -10.42 1.83
C TYR A 232 -7.31 -9.15 1.44
N VAL A 233 -7.85 -9.12 0.23
CA VAL A 233 -8.66 -8.00 -0.25
C VAL A 233 -10.13 -8.43 -0.26
N ILE A 234 -10.94 -7.79 0.58
CA ILE A 234 -12.35 -8.14 0.80
C ILE A 234 -13.19 -6.87 0.66
N PRO A 235 -14.28 -6.87 -0.14
CA PRO A 235 -15.01 -5.64 -0.46
C PRO A 235 -15.96 -5.13 0.63
N TYR A 236 -16.21 -5.90 1.70
CA TYR A 236 -17.19 -5.57 2.74
C TYR A 236 -16.56 -5.61 4.13
N THR A 237 -16.71 -4.53 4.90
CA THR A 237 -16.11 -4.38 6.24
C THR A 237 -16.51 -5.48 7.21
N ASN A 238 -17.79 -5.84 7.28
CA ASN A 238 -18.27 -6.91 8.13
C ASN A 238 -17.66 -8.30 7.79
N ILE A 239 -17.31 -8.53 6.53
CA ILE A 239 -16.63 -9.78 6.13
C ILE A 239 -15.12 -9.69 6.46
N ILE A 240 -14.52 -8.50 6.37
CA ILE A 240 -13.13 -8.27 6.81
C ILE A 240 -13.03 -8.61 8.30
N GLU A 241 -13.87 -7.99 9.15
CA GLU A 241 -13.90 -8.20 10.61
C GLU A 241 -14.05 -9.68 10.97
N GLN A 242 -15.02 -10.38 10.35
CA GLN A 242 -15.24 -11.82 10.58
C GLN A 242 -14.01 -12.66 10.22
N ASN A 243 -13.38 -12.39 9.08
CA ASN A 243 -12.20 -13.14 8.67
C ASN A 243 -10.99 -12.79 9.54
N ALA A 244 -10.81 -11.52 9.88
CA ALA A 244 -9.74 -11.07 10.77
C ALA A 244 -9.83 -11.73 12.14
N GLN A 245 -11.03 -11.83 12.73
CA GLN A 245 -11.26 -12.54 13.98
C GLN A 245 -10.84 -14.01 13.89
N VAL A 246 -11.24 -14.72 12.85
CA VAL A 246 -10.84 -16.13 12.64
C VAL A 246 -9.32 -16.25 12.47
N PHE A 247 -8.71 -15.33 11.75
CA PHE A 247 -7.26 -15.36 11.53
C PHE A 247 -6.49 -15.06 12.83
N ARG A 248 -6.97 -14.12 13.66
CA ARG A 248 -6.40 -13.83 14.98
C ARG A 248 -6.47 -15.03 15.93
N GLU A 249 -7.60 -15.75 15.94
CA GLU A 249 -7.75 -16.98 16.72
C GLU A 249 -6.70 -18.06 16.36
N ILE A 250 -6.29 -18.10 15.09
CA ILE A 250 -5.35 -19.11 14.57
C ILE A 250 -3.91 -18.65 14.70
N LEU A 251 -3.63 -17.40 14.31
CA LEU A 251 -2.29 -16.88 14.11
C LEU A 251 -1.78 -16.03 15.27
N GLY A 252 -2.66 -15.49 16.10
CA GLY A 252 -2.40 -14.48 17.14
C GLY A 252 -2.74 -13.08 16.68
N GLU A 253 -3.15 -12.23 17.62
CA GLU A 253 -3.54 -10.83 17.41
C GLU A 253 -2.43 -10.03 16.71
N GLU A 254 -1.20 -10.24 17.14
CA GLU A 254 0.00 -9.54 16.67
C GLU A 254 0.35 -9.81 15.20
N ASN A 255 -0.24 -10.83 14.60
CA ASN A 255 0.08 -11.26 13.23
C ASN A 255 -0.99 -10.91 12.21
N VAL A 256 -2.08 -10.25 12.62
CA VAL A 256 -3.21 -9.93 11.75
C VAL A 256 -3.52 -8.45 11.81
N LEU A 257 -3.09 -7.72 10.80
CA LEU A 257 -3.47 -6.32 10.60
C LEU A 257 -4.80 -6.26 9.85
N GLU A 258 -5.75 -5.54 10.43
CA GLU A 258 -7.03 -5.21 9.81
C GLU A 258 -7.00 -3.76 9.36
N HIS A 259 -7.40 -3.51 8.11
CA HIS A 259 -7.37 -2.17 7.53
C HIS A 259 -8.63 -1.89 6.72
N HIS A 260 -9.48 -0.98 7.19
CA HIS A 260 -10.66 -0.48 6.48
C HIS A 260 -11.11 0.86 7.07
N SER A 261 -12.03 1.54 6.38
CA SER A 261 -12.49 2.90 6.74
C SER A 261 -13.21 3.03 8.09
N GLY A 262 -13.61 1.93 8.71
CA GLY A 262 -14.29 1.92 10.01
C GLY A 262 -13.36 1.71 11.21
N ILE A 263 -12.05 1.58 11.01
CA ILE A 263 -11.09 1.43 12.11
C ILE A 263 -10.67 2.81 12.60
N ASP A 264 -10.82 3.02 13.90
CA ASP A 264 -10.26 4.18 14.59
C ASP A 264 -8.83 3.87 15.03
N TYR A 265 -7.86 4.38 14.26
CA TYR A 265 -6.43 4.19 14.52
C TYR A 265 -5.92 5.01 15.72
N GLU A 266 -6.67 6.01 16.21
CA GLU A 266 -6.27 6.80 17.36
C GLU A 266 -6.38 6.00 18.68
N SER A 267 -7.18 4.93 18.68
CA SER A 267 -7.37 4.04 19.84
C SER A 267 -6.53 2.76 19.82
N THR A 268 -5.89 2.47 18.70
CA THR A 268 -5.03 1.28 18.54
C THR A 268 -3.57 1.71 18.55
N ASP A 269 -2.74 1.09 19.40
CA ASP A 269 -1.29 1.36 19.50
C ASP A 269 -0.68 1.63 18.11
N GLU A 270 -0.14 2.82 17.93
CA GLU A 270 0.39 3.40 16.68
C GLU A 270 1.53 2.59 16.01
N LEU A 271 1.83 1.41 16.50
CA LEU A 271 3.06 0.68 16.20
C LEU A 271 2.86 -0.57 15.33
N LYS A 272 1.69 -0.79 14.74
CA LYS A 272 1.43 -1.99 13.93
C LYS A 272 1.39 -1.74 12.41
N LEU A 273 1.80 -0.57 11.96
CA LEU A 273 1.95 -0.26 10.53
C LEU A 273 3.37 -0.49 10.03
#